data_332358d7536ca06e20fb99710c6eca8b
#
_entry.id   332358d7536ca06e20fb99710c6eca8b
#
_cell.length_a   1.000
_cell.length_b   1.000
_cell.length_c   1.000
_cell.angle_alpha   90.00
_cell.angle_beta   90.00
_cell.angle_gamma   90.00
#
_symmetry.space_group_name_H-M   'P 1'
#
loop_
_entity.id
_entity.type
_entity.pdbx_description
1 polymer ?
#
loop_
_entity_poly.entity_id
_entity_poly.type
_entity_poly.pdbx_seq_one_letter_code
_entity_poly.pdbx_strand_id
1 'polypeptide(L)'
;SFSGGPPIRLSLDGLALPADSSFKTTQRTLTYEDATLQEIGQEIAGRAGITLFYEADTISIKRIEQTNQSDCEFYNKLVTDYGLVLKIYDNRLVVFSEAQYEAKAAKLTLTEADFEPGWSWDTTLEGTYTGIKYQYTNADQNKTFTVEAGGGNRIKTSNSAADNLSEAITIALAELNAANKGTTTMSITLKAQLGLIASDCVEIKGLQKLDGKYYIEKITHSIGSGYKMTLEMRRVEERITTVTVAKESAA
;
A
#
# COMPACT_ATOMS: atom_id res chain seq x y z
N SER A 1 19.04 17.08 -6.81
CA SER A 1 19.70 18.38 -6.53
C SER A 1 21.16 18.16 -6.15
N PHE A 2 22.00 19.17 -6.35
CA PHE A 2 23.41 19.18 -5.97
C PHE A 2 23.66 20.45 -5.16
N SER A 3 24.35 20.31 -4.04
CA SER A 3 24.77 21.44 -3.24
C SER A 3 26.21 21.23 -2.74
N GLY A 4 26.96 22.31 -2.56
CA GLY A 4 28.34 22.25 -2.10
C GLY A 4 28.76 23.53 -1.40
N GLY A 5 29.74 23.41 -0.50
CA GLY A 5 30.31 24.55 0.26
C GLY A 5 31.50 24.09 1.11
N PRO A 6 32.28 25.06 1.68
CA PRO A 6 33.39 24.72 2.56
C PRO A 6 32.89 24.24 3.96
N PRO A 7 33.43 23.15 4.55
CA PRO A 7 34.26 22.15 3.86
C PRO A 7 33.49 21.52 2.69
N ILE A 8 34.19 21.10 1.64
CA ILE A 8 33.56 20.55 0.44
C ILE A 8 32.65 19.38 0.82
N ARG A 9 31.35 19.58 0.70
CA ARG A 9 30.31 18.57 0.88
C ARG A 9 29.49 18.49 -0.39
N LEU A 10 29.19 17.29 -0.82
CA LEU A 10 28.28 17.02 -1.92
C LEU A 10 27.03 16.35 -1.37
N SER A 11 25.87 16.95 -1.56
CA SER A 11 24.58 16.33 -1.29
C SER A 11 23.92 15.94 -2.61
N LEU A 12 23.47 14.70 -2.69
CA LEU A 12 22.77 14.14 -3.84
C LEU A 12 21.39 13.68 -3.37
N ASP A 13 20.36 14.28 -3.95
CA ASP A 13 18.98 13.83 -3.74
C ASP A 13 18.48 13.20 -5.04
N GLY A 14 18.04 11.94 -4.94
CA GLY A 14 17.51 11.18 -6.05
C GLY A 14 16.11 10.64 -5.74
N LEU A 15 15.24 10.65 -6.75
CA LEU A 15 13.92 10.02 -6.69
C LEU A 15 13.83 8.96 -7.79
N ALA A 16 13.27 7.80 -7.46
CA ALA A 16 12.93 6.79 -8.46
C ALA A 16 11.71 7.27 -9.25
N LEU A 17 11.95 7.77 -10.45
CA LEU A 17 10.92 8.23 -11.39
C LEU A 17 11.22 7.66 -12.76
N PRO A 18 10.19 7.41 -13.60
CA PRO A 18 10.40 7.21 -15.02
C PRO A 18 11.18 8.39 -15.61
N ALA A 19 12.03 8.12 -16.61
CA ALA A 19 12.77 9.18 -17.32
C ALA A 19 11.81 10.18 -18.00
N ASP A 20 10.62 9.71 -18.38
CA ASP A 20 9.54 10.57 -18.87
C ASP A 20 8.73 11.15 -17.70
N SER A 21 8.84 12.45 -17.50
CA SER A 21 8.06 13.17 -16.48
C SER A 21 6.56 13.18 -16.75
N SER A 22 6.11 12.85 -17.97
CA SER A 22 4.69 12.86 -18.37
C SER A 22 3.82 11.96 -17.51
N PHE A 23 4.38 10.87 -16.97
CA PHE A 23 3.70 9.98 -16.03
C PHE A 23 3.09 10.71 -14.82
N LYS A 24 3.77 11.75 -14.30
CA LYS A 24 3.28 12.54 -13.15
C LYS A 24 2.64 13.87 -13.52
N THR A 25 2.97 14.43 -14.68
CA THR A 25 2.62 15.81 -14.99
C THR A 25 1.56 15.97 -16.07
N THR A 26 1.48 15.00 -16.99
CA THR A 26 0.50 15.10 -18.09
C THR A 26 -0.86 14.60 -17.62
N GLN A 27 -1.83 15.50 -17.58
CA GLN A 27 -3.21 15.17 -17.29
C GLN A 27 -3.89 14.60 -18.53
N ARG A 28 -4.70 13.55 -18.33
CA ARG A 28 -5.41 12.84 -19.38
C ARG A 28 -6.87 12.66 -19.02
N THR A 29 -7.69 12.54 -20.04
CA THR A 29 -9.08 12.11 -19.94
C THR A 29 -9.24 10.92 -20.87
N LEU A 30 -9.36 9.73 -20.28
CA LEU A 30 -9.44 8.44 -20.97
C LEU A 30 -10.50 7.58 -20.30
N THR A 31 -11.13 6.71 -21.07
CA THR A 31 -12.07 5.70 -20.56
C THR A 31 -11.50 4.33 -20.84
N TYR A 32 -11.49 3.47 -19.82
CA TYR A 32 -11.15 2.06 -19.92
C TYR A 32 -12.44 1.25 -19.75
N GLU A 33 -12.70 0.32 -20.67
CA GLU A 33 -13.88 -0.54 -20.67
C GLU A 33 -13.43 -2.00 -20.82
N ASP A 34 -14.10 -2.91 -20.09
CA ASP A 34 -13.86 -4.35 -20.12
C ASP A 34 -12.34 -4.73 -20.02
N ALA A 35 -11.60 -4.03 -19.19
CA ALA A 35 -10.17 -4.20 -19.00
C ALA A 35 -9.84 -4.77 -17.61
N THR A 36 -8.66 -5.33 -17.46
CA THR A 36 -8.11 -5.70 -16.15
C THR A 36 -7.23 -4.58 -15.60
N LEU A 37 -7.11 -4.54 -14.27
CA LEU A 37 -6.18 -3.62 -13.60
C LEU A 37 -4.75 -3.76 -14.14
N GLN A 38 -4.35 -4.99 -14.48
CA GLN A 38 -3.04 -5.28 -15.08
C GLN A 38 -2.90 -4.68 -16.47
N GLU A 39 -3.91 -4.81 -17.35
CA GLU A 39 -3.88 -4.25 -18.72
C GLU A 39 -3.80 -2.74 -18.69
N ILE A 40 -4.59 -2.08 -17.83
CA ILE A 40 -4.51 -0.63 -17.62
C ILE A 40 -3.10 -0.23 -17.19
N GLY A 41 -2.51 -0.98 -16.25
CA GLY A 41 -1.13 -0.74 -15.80
C GLY A 41 -0.08 -0.95 -16.89
N GLN A 42 -0.26 -1.93 -17.78
CA GLN A 42 0.63 -2.16 -18.91
C GLN A 42 0.60 -1.01 -19.92
N GLU A 43 -0.60 -0.50 -20.21
CA GLU A 43 -0.77 0.65 -21.10
C GLU A 43 -0.10 1.91 -20.53
N ILE A 44 -0.33 2.18 -19.22
CA ILE A 44 0.27 3.31 -18.50
C ILE A 44 1.80 3.18 -18.46
N ALA A 45 2.33 2.00 -18.12
CA ALA A 45 3.76 1.74 -18.10
C ALA A 45 4.38 1.92 -19.50
N GLY A 46 3.70 1.44 -20.55
CA GLY A 46 4.11 1.64 -21.94
C GLY A 46 4.22 3.10 -22.32
N ARG A 47 3.23 3.93 -21.94
CA ARG A 47 3.28 5.38 -22.15
C ARG A 47 4.43 6.07 -21.42
N ALA A 48 4.77 5.56 -20.25
CA ALA A 48 5.90 6.07 -19.44
C ALA A 48 7.27 5.52 -19.86
N GLY A 49 7.34 4.66 -20.87
CA GLY A 49 8.58 4.04 -21.35
C GLY A 49 9.22 3.06 -20.33
N ILE A 50 8.41 2.47 -19.44
CA ILE A 50 8.82 1.52 -18.41
C ILE A 50 8.02 0.21 -18.54
N THR A 51 8.37 -0.81 -17.76
CA THR A 51 7.64 -2.08 -17.75
C THR A 51 6.76 -2.21 -16.52
N LEU A 52 5.65 -2.95 -16.63
CA LEU A 52 4.85 -3.33 -15.48
C LEU A 52 5.33 -4.68 -14.91
N PHE A 53 5.54 -4.74 -13.60
CA PHE A 53 5.61 -5.97 -12.82
C PHE A 53 4.35 -6.06 -11.95
N TYR A 54 3.52 -7.07 -12.18
CA TYR A 54 2.23 -7.24 -11.51
C TYR A 54 2.20 -8.56 -10.75
N GLU A 55 2.11 -8.50 -9.42
CA GLU A 55 2.10 -9.64 -8.49
C GLU A 55 0.87 -9.54 -7.58
N ALA A 56 -0.30 -9.77 -8.17
CA ALA A 56 -1.58 -9.79 -7.49
C ALA A 56 -2.60 -10.60 -8.30
N ASP A 57 -3.75 -10.88 -7.71
CA ASP A 57 -4.84 -11.54 -8.40
C ASP A 57 -5.41 -10.65 -9.52
N THR A 58 -6.00 -11.28 -10.53
CA THR A 58 -6.63 -10.56 -11.64
C THR A 58 -7.88 -9.84 -11.16
N ILE A 59 -7.92 -8.53 -11.39
CA ILE A 59 -9.06 -7.68 -11.09
C ILE A 59 -9.64 -7.17 -12.40
N SER A 60 -10.89 -7.55 -12.69
CA SER A 60 -11.61 -7.10 -13.89
C SER A 60 -12.37 -5.81 -13.59
N ILE A 61 -12.23 -4.83 -14.46
CA ILE A 61 -12.84 -3.52 -14.38
C ILE A 61 -13.76 -3.38 -15.58
N LYS A 62 -15.05 -3.20 -15.34
CA LYS A 62 -16.02 -3.07 -16.41
C LYS A 62 -15.91 -1.73 -17.11
N ARG A 63 -15.84 -0.64 -16.35
CA ARG A 63 -15.64 0.71 -16.86
C ARG A 63 -15.02 1.60 -15.78
N ILE A 64 -14.02 2.38 -16.17
CA ILE A 64 -13.46 3.42 -15.31
C ILE A 64 -12.97 4.59 -16.15
N GLU A 65 -13.09 5.80 -15.61
CA GLU A 65 -12.68 7.03 -16.26
C GLU A 65 -11.51 7.68 -15.52
N GLN A 66 -10.45 7.95 -16.25
CA GLN A 66 -9.41 8.88 -15.86
C GLN A 66 -9.86 10.26 -16.33
N THR A 67 -10.21 11.16 -15.41
CA THR A 67 -10.73 12.48 -15.75
C THR A 67 -9.78 13.56 -15.27
N ASN A 68 -9.07 14.22 -16.17
CA ASN A 68 -8.15 15.31 -15.88
C ASN A 68 -7.15 14.97 -14.74
N GLN A 69 -6.60 13.78 -14.78
CA GLN A 69 -5.63 13.26 -13.80
C GLN A 69 -4.37 12.78 -14.51
N SER A 70 -3.22 12.83 -13.83
CA SER A 70 -2.02 12.17 -14.33
C SER A 70 -2.16 10.65 -14.26
N ASP A 71 -1.39 9.95 -15.10
CA ASP A 71 -1.35 8.48 -15.08
C ASP A 71 -0.94 7.96 -13.68
N CYS A 72 -0.03 8.67 -13.00
CA CYS A 72 0.40 8.34 -11.66
C CYS A 72 -0.73 8.45 -10.63
N GLU A 73 -1.45 9.57 -10.62
CA GLU A 73 -2.56 9.81 -9.67
C GLU A 73 -3.69 8.82 -9.89
N PHE A 74 -4.10 8.66 -11.15
CA PHE A 74 -5.18 7.76 -11.53
C PHE A 74 -4.86 6.31 -11.15
N TYR A 75 -3.72 5.80 -11.61
CA TYR A 75 -3.39 4.39 -11.40
C TYR A 75 -3.04 4.08 -9.93
N ASN A 76 -2.39 5.01 -9.22
CA ASN A 76 -2.15 4.84 -7.80
C ASN A 76 -3.46 4.76 -7.00
N LYS A 77 -4.41 5.65 -7.30
CA LYS A 77 -5.73 5.59 -6.67
C LYS A 77 -6.42 4.28 -6.97
N LEU A 78 -6.47 3.88 -8.23
CA LEU A 78 -7.13 2.66 -8.68
C LEU A 78 -6.54 1.42 -8.00
N VAL A 79 -5.21 1.28 -7.98
CA VAL A 79 -4.50 0.18 -7.30
C VAL A 79 -4.82 0.14 -5.80
N THR A 80 -4.87 1.33 -5.16
CA THR A 80 -5.15 1.45 -3.73
C THR A 80 -6.59 1.11 -3.38
N ASP A 81 -7.54 1.49 -4.21
CA ASP A 81 -8.98 1.21 -4.02
C ASP A 81 -9.22 -0.32 -3.94
N TYR A 82 -8.43 -1.12 -4.65
CA TYR A 82 -8.44 -2.58 -4.58
C TYR A 82 -7.50 -3.19 -3.52
N GLY A 83 -6.92 -2.38 -2.64
CA GLY A 83 -6.06 -2.84 -1.54
C GLY A 83 -4.68 -3.33 -1.97
N LEU A 84 -4.24 -2.94 -3.16
CA LEU A 84 -2.91 -3.22 -3.68
C LEU A 84 -1.98 -2.02 -3.45
N VAL A 85 -0.70 -2.22 -3.72
CA VAL A 85 0.35 -1.19 -3.59
C VAL A 85 1.02 -0.97 -4.93
N LEU A 86 1.20 0.31 -5.28
CA LEU A 86 1.95 0.75 -6.44
C LEU A 86 3.31 1.32 -6.00
N LYS A 87 4.39 0.85 -6.61
CA LYS A 87 5.73 1.40 -6.45
C LYS A 87 6.41 1.59 -7.81
N ILE A 88 7.34 2.53 -7.86
CA ILE A 88 8.27 2.67 -8.98
C ILE A 88 9.63 2.21 -8.48
N TYR A 89 10.20 1.18 -9.09
CA TYR A 89 11.48 0.61 -8.72
C TYR A 89 12.17 0.03 -9.95
N ASP A 90 13.47 0.29 -10.09
CA ASP A 90 14.31 -0.25 -11.16
C ASP A 90 13.68 -0.08 -12.56
N ASN A 91 13.25 1.13 -12.87
CA ASN A 91 12.57 1.49 -14.12
C ASN A 91 11.33 0.62 -14.43
N ARG A 92 10.63 0.19 -13.39
CA ARG A 92 9.40 -0.61 -13.47
C ARG A 92 8.29 0.02 -12.64
N LEU A 93 7.09 -0.14 -13.13
CA LEU A 93 5.88 0.04 -12.36
C LEU A 93 5.57 -1.29 -11.67
N VAL A 94 5.60 -1.32 -10.34
CA VAL A 94 5.43 -2.54 -9.55
C VAL A 94 4.11 -2.47 -8.80
N VAL A 95 3.21 -3.41 -9.09
CA VAL A 95 1.93 -3.59 -8.39
C VAL A 95 1.97 -4.92 -7.66
N PHE A 96 1.65 -4.92 -6.37
CA PHE A 96 1.64 -6.14 -5.58
C PHE A 96 0.62 -6.12 -4.45
N SER A 97 0.23 -7.32 -4.00
CA SER A 97 -0.61 -7.51 -2.83
C SER A 97 0.23 -7.45 -1.55
N GLU A 98 0.04 -6.41 -0.75
CA GLU A 98 0.72 -6.28 0.53
C GLU A 98 0.37 -7.44 1.50
N ALA A 99 -0.87 -7.95 1.43
CA ALA A 99 -1.30 -9.11 2.19
C ALA A 99 -0.45 -10.35 1.91
N GLN A 100 -0.11 -10.60 0.63
CA GLN A 100 0.76 -11.71 0.25
C GLN A 100 2.18 -11.53 0.79
N TYR A 101 2.69 -10.30 0.81
CA TYR A 101 4.01 -9.99 1.37
C TYR A 101 4.03 -10.10 2.89
N GLU A 102 2.99 -9.64 3.58
CA GLU A 102 2.80 -9.83 5.01
C GLU A 102 2.72 -11.31 5.41
N ALA A 103 2.18 -12.16 4.55
CA ALA A 103 2.09 -13.60 4.80
C ALA A 103 3.45 -14.32 4.69
N LYS A 104 4.44 -13.76 3.97
CA LYS A 104 5.78 -14.34 3.83
C LYS A 104 6.45 -14.48 5.20
N ALA A 105 7.32 -15.47 5.36
CA ALA A 105 8.11 -15.64 6.58
C ALA A 105 8.99 -14.41 6.86
N ALA A 106 9.16 -14.08 8.13
CA ALA A 106 10.09 -13.02 8.52
C ALA A 106 11.53 -13.41 8.12
N LYS A 107 12.25 -12.48 7.51
CA LYS A 107 13.64 -12.69 7.06
C LYS A 107 14.64 -12.71 8.21
N LEU A 108 14.36 -11.95 9.26
CA LEU A 108 15.21 -11.83 10.43
C LEU A 108 14.35 -11.85 11.69
N THR A 109 14.93 -12.35 12.78
CA THR A 109 14.42 -12.12 14.14
C THR A 109 15.36 -11.12 14.81
N LEU A 110 14.81 -10.07 15.37
CA LEU A 110 15.53 -8.97 16.00
C LEU A 110 15.08 -8.82 17.46
N THR A 111 16.03 -8.44 18.30
CA THR A 111 15.82 -8.13 19.72
C THR A 111 16.34 -6.73 20.01
N GLU A 112 16.06 -6.17 21.18
CA GLU A 112 16.55 -4.85 21.56
C GLU A 112 18.09 -4.76 21.52
N ALA A 113 18.80 -5.86 21.71
CA ALA A 113 20.26 -5.90 21.60
C ALA A 113 20.80 -5.63 20.19
N ASP A 114 19.97 -5.79 19.16
CA ASP A 114 20.33 -5.52 17.77
C ASP A 114 20.14 -4.04 17.39
N PHE A 115 19.45 -3.26 18.25
CA PHE A 115 19.08 -1.89 17.94
C PHE A 115 20.16 -0.91 18.39
N GLU A 116 20.39 0.11 17.59
CA GLU A 116 21.11 1.31 18.03
C GLU A 116 20.24 2.12 18.99
N PRO A 117 20.83 2.86 19.94
CA PRO A 117 20.09 3.75 20.83
C PRO A 117 19.22 4.76 20.06
N GLY A 118 18.03 5.06 20.60
CA GLY A 118 17.13 6.05 20.03
C GLY A 118 16.02 5.45 19.15
N TRP A 119 15.77 4.14 19.24
CA TRP A 119 14.59 3.53 18.62
C TRP A 119 13.29 4.04 19.25
N SER A 120 12.23 4.02 18.49
CA SER A 120 10.92 4.53 18.92
C SER A 120 9.79 3.67 18.39
N TRP A 121 8.65 3.75 19.07
CA TRP A 121 7.41 3.10 18.66
C TRP A 121 6.21 3.99 18.98
N ASP A 122 5.12 3.77 18.27
CA ASP A 122 3.84 4.40 18.54
C ASP A 122 2.72 3.37 18.40
N THR A 123 1.67 3.50 19.20
CA THR A 123 0.47 2.67 19.10
C THR A 123 -0.77 3.56 19.24
N THR A 124 -1.66 3.47 18.28
CA THR A 124 -2.93 4.21 18.27
C THR A 124 -4.09 3.31 17.91
N LEU A 125 -5.24 3.58 18.50
CA LEU A 125 -6.53 3.04 18.08
C LEU A 125 -7.39 4.07 17.33
N GLU A 126 -6.90 5.30 17.22
CA GLU A 126 -7.55 6.34 16.45
C GLU A 126 -7.55 5.97 14.96
N GLY A 127 -8.69 6.11 14.31
CA GLY A 127 -8.85 5.76 12.90
C GLY A 127 -8.90 4.26 12.61
N THR A 128 -8.89 3.39 13.63
CA THR A 128 -9.02 1.93 13.45
C THR A 128 -10.44 1.45 13.67
N TYR A 129 -10.82 0.38 12.99
CA TYR A 129 -12.18 -0.14 13.00
C TYR A 129 -12.21 -1.65 13.19
N THR A 130 -13.26 -2.13 13.88
CA THR A 130 -13.50 -3.55 14.08
C THR A 130 -14.41 -4.15 13.00
N GLY A 131 -15.02 -3.29 12.18
CA GLY A 131 -15.86 -3.69 11.07
C GLY A 131 -16.17 -2.55 10.11
N ILE A 132 -16.81 -2.87 9.01
CA ILE A 132 -17.25 -1.91 8.00
C ILE A 132 -18.72 -2.17 7.62
N LYS A 133 -19.44 -1.08 7.37
CA LYS A 133 -20.73 -1.06 6.66
C LYS A 133 -20.52 -0.28 5.36
N TYR A 134 -20.58 -1.01 4.27
CA TYR A 134 -20.49 -0.47 2.92
C TYR A 134 -21.86 -0.50 2.28
N GLN A 135 -22.25 0.61 1.66
CA GLN A 135 -23.46 0.68 0.86
C GLN A 135 -23.26 1.65 -0.31
N TYR A 136 -23.46 1.16 -1.51
CA TYR A 136 -23.39 1.94 -2.73
C TYR A 136 -24.56 1.64 -3.65
N THR A 137 -25.19 2.69 -4.19
CA THR A 137 -26.25 2.57 -5.20
C THR A 137 -25.68 2.94 -6.56
N ASN A 138 -25.60 1.95 -7.46
CA ASN A 138 -25.26 2.15 -8.84
C ASN A 138 -26.52 2.53 -9.62
N ALA A 139 -26.68 3.82 -9.92
CA ALA A 139 -27.85 4.35 -10.58
C ALA A 139 -28.03 3.84 -12.03
N ASP A 140 -26.91 3.63 -12.73
CA ASP A 140 -26.93 3.16 -14.13
C ASP A 140 -27.48 1.73 -14.24
N GLN A 141 -27.25 0.92 -13.22
CA GLN A 141 -27.73 -0.45 -13.14
C GLN A 141 -29.00 -0.61 -12.32
N ASN A 142 -29.47 0.45 -11.68
CA ASN A 142 -30.58 0.42 -10.71
C ASN A 142 -30.39 -0.65 -9.61
N LYS A 143 -29.17 -0.70 -9.04
CA LYS A 143 -28.76 -1.70 -8.03
C LYS A 143 -28.13 -1.06 -6.83
N THR A 144 -28.40 -1.63 -5.65
CA THR A 144 -27.76 -1.27 -4.41
C THR A 144 -26.96 -2.46 -3.88
N PHE A 145 -25.67 -2.24 -3.65
CA PHE A 145 -24.77 -3.21 -3.02
C PHE A 145 -24.63 -2.86 -1.54
N THR A 146 -24.80 -3.86 -0.69
CA THR A 146 -24.62 -3.73 0.76
C THR A 146 -23.65 -4.82 1.21
N VAL A 147 -22.57 -4.41 1.89
CA VAL A 147 -21.58 -5.32 2.47
C VAL A 147 -21.34 -4.94 3.92
N GLU A 148 -21.40 -5.93 4.81
CA GLU A 148 -20.93 -5.79 6.19
C GLU A 148 -19.83 -6.82 6.44
N ALA A 149 -18.72 -6.39 7.02
CA ALA A 149 -17.61 -7.25 7.36
C ALA A 149 -17.03 -6.90 8.74
N GLY A 150 -16.47 -7.91 9.42
CA GLY A 150 -16.04 -7.77 10.80
C GLY A 150 -17.24 -7.59 11.75
N GLY A 151 -17.08 -6.79 12.80
CA GLY A 151 -18.13 -6.55 13.80
C GLY A 151 -17.64 -5.67 14.95
N GLY A 152 -18.44 -5.59 16.05
CA GLY A 152 -18.09 -4.83 17.24
C GLY A 152 -18.55 -3.38 17.20
N ASN A 153 -17.90 -2.50 17.97
CA ASN A 153 -18.41 -1.15 18.25
C ASN A 153 -17.78 -0.05 17.40
N ARG A 154 -16.65 -0.32 16.72
CA ARG A 154 -15.97 0.66 15.87
C ARG A 154 -16.19 0.29 14.41
N ILE A 155 -17.28 0.79 13.84
CA ILE A 155 -17.69 0.46 12.48
C ILE A 155 -17.38 1.64 11.56
N LYS A 156 -16.60 1.37 10.51
CA LYS A 156 -16.39 2.29 9.39
C LYS A 156 -17.63 2.28 8.50
N THR A 157 -18.02 3.44 7.98
CA THR A 157 -19.03 3.53 6.92
C THR A 157 -18.35 3.93 5.62
N SER A 158 -18.77 3.32 4.50
CA SER A 158 -18.27 3.61 3.16
C SER A 158 -19.39 3.54 2.13
N ASN A 159 -19.22 4.35 1.08
CA ASN A 159 -20.09 4.42 -0.10
C ASN A 159 -19.29 4.52 -1.40
N SER A 160 -18.09 4.01 -1.43
CA SER A 160 -17.25 3.98 -2.62
C SER A 160 -17.94 3.25 -3.78
N ALA A 161 -17.73 3.72 -5.01
CA ALA A 161 -18.40 3.16 -6.18
C ALA A 161 -17.97 1.72 -6.45
N ALA A 162 -18.91 0.89 -6.90
CA ALA A 162 -18.67 -0.47 -7.35
C ALA A 162 -19.67 -0.86 -8.45
N ASP A 163 -19.24 -1.69 -9.39
CA ASP A 163 -20.06 -2.15 -10.52
C ASP A 163 -20.76 -3.47 -10.25
N ASN A 164 -20.30 -4.21 -9.25
CA ASN A 164 -20.90 -5.49 -8.87
C ASN A 164 -20.62 -5.83 -7.40
N LEU A 165 -21.32 -6.84 -6.90
CA LEU A 165 -21.20 -7.24 -5.49
C LEU A 165 -19.81 -7.76 -5.12
N SER A 166 -19.12 -8.46 -6.01
CA SER A 166 -17.77 -8.97 -5.76
C SER A 166 -16.77 -7.82 -5.59
N GLU A 167 -16.89 -6.82 -6.41
CA GLU A 167 -16.09 -5.59 -6.33
C GLU A 167 -16.40 -4.81 -5.05
N ALA A 168 -17.68 -4.65 -4.70
CA ALA A 168 -18.10 -4.02 -3.46
C ALA A 168 -17.49 -4.70 -2.22
N ILE A 169 -17.43 -6.03 -2.21
CA ILE A 169 -16.77 -6.82 -1.16
C ILE A 169 -15.27 -6.52 -1.11
N THR A 170 -14.61 -6.53 -2.26
CA THR A 170 -13.17 -6.26 -2.35
C THR A 170 -12.82 -4.87 -1.84
N ILE A 171 -13.55 -3.85 -2.28
CA ILE A 171 -13.35 -2.46 -1.86
C ILE A 171 -13.61 -2.30 -0.35
N ALA A 172 -14.71 -2.86 0.15
CA ALA A 172 -15.05 -2.78 1.57
C ALA A 172 -13.96 -3.39 2.46
N LEU A 173 -13.46 -4.58 2.11
CA LEU A 173 -12.38 -5.25 2.85
C LEU A 173 -11.05 -4.50 2.70
N ALA A 174 -10.75 -3.98 1.53
CA ALA A 174 -9.55 -3.17 1.29
C ALA A 174 -9.56 -1.92 2.17
N GLU A 175 -10.66 -1.15 2.20
CA GLU A 175 -10.80 0.05 3.01
C GLU A 175 -10.70 -0.23 4.52
N LEU A 176 -11.34 -1.31 4.99
CA LEU A 176 -11.30 -1.70 6.40
C LEU A 176 -9.87 -2.07 6.83
N ASN A 177 -9.21 -2.93 6.07
CA ASN A 177 -7.86 -3.37 6.38
C ASN A 177 -6.83 -2.25 6.20
N ALA A 178 -7.02 -1.36 5.24
CA ALA A 178 -6.18 -0.17 5.07
C ALA A 178 -6.29 0.78 6.27
N ALA A 179 -7.48 1.00 6.81
CA ALA A 179 -7.68 1.84 8.00
C ALA A 179 -7.01 1.25 9.26
N ASN A 180 -6.86 -0.07 9.33
CA ASN A 180 -6.24 -0.75 10.46
C ASN A 180 -4.71 -0.90 10.33
N LYS A 181 -4.13 -0.51 9.20
CA LYS A 181 -2.68 -0.45 9.05
C LYS A 181 -2.09 0.59 10.02
N GLY A 182 -0.88 0.30 10.51
CA GLY A 182 -0.17 1.27 11.32
C GLY A 182 -0.71 1.47 12.73
N THR A 183 -1.58 0.59 13.21
CA THR A 183 -2.01 0.57 14.62
C THR A 183 -0.80 0.56 15.56
N THR A 184 0.25 -0.17 15.22
CA THR A 184 1.53 -0.14 15.91
C THR A 184 2.65 0.06 14.89
N THR A 185 3.40 1.13 15.04
CA THR A 185 4.57 1.44 14.21
C THR A 185 5.84 1.42 15.05
N MET A 186 6.97 1.15 14.41
CA MET A 186 8.28 1.12 15.05
C MET A 186 9.35 1.65 14.12
N SER A 187 10.26 2.45 14.66
CA SER A 187 11.44 2.92 13.96
C SER A 187 12.68 2.45 14.72
N ILE A 188 13.50 1.63 14.08
CA ILE A 188 14.74 1.11 14.66
C ILE A 188 15.90 1.39 13.72
N THR A 189 17.06 1.67 14.30
CA THR A 189 18.32 1.74 13.57
C THR A 189 19.20 0.56 13.96
N LEU A 190 19.78 -0.10 12.99
CA LEU A 190 20.67 -1.25 13.20
C LEU A 190 21.86 -1.20 12.23
N LYS A 191 22.86 -2.03 12.49
CA LYS A 191 23.95 -2.26 11.52
C LYS A 191 23.35 -2.82 10.25
N ALA A 192 23.84 -2.36 9.09
CA ALA A 192 23.28 -2.76 7.80
C ALA A 192 23.24 -4.27 7.63
N GLN A 193 22.08 -4.78 7.25
CA GLN A 193 21.82 -6.17 6.90
C GLN A 193 21.61 -6.26 5.39
N LEU A 194 22.57 -6.84 4.71
CA LEU A 194 22.51 -7.01 3.26
C LEU A 194 21.36 -7.97 2.89
N GLY A 195 20.58 -7.61 1.90
CA GLY A 195 19.45 -8.40 1.39
C GLY A 195 18.12 -8.14 2.08
N LEU A 196 18.08 -7.25 3.09
CA LEU A 196 16.81 -6.75 3.65
C LEU A 196 16.33 -5.57 2.81
N ILE A 197 15.10 -5.63 2.35
CA ILE A 197 14.49 -4.60 1.50
C ILE A 197 13.13 -4.14 2.07
N ALA A 198 12.68 -2.98 1.66
CA ALA A 198 11.31 -2.55 1.94
C ALA A 198 10.33 -3.58 1.34
N SER A 199 9.25 -3.87 2.04
CA SER A 199 8.27 -4.93 1.83
C SER A 199 8.67 -6.31 2.40
N ASP A 200 9.87 -6.47 2.99
CA ASP A 200 10.17 -7.63 3.80
C ASP A 200 9.51 -7.57 5.18
N CYS A 201 9.42 -8.71 5.83
CA CYS A 201 9.01 -8.81 7.22
C CYS A 201 10.17 -9.19 8.12
N VAL A 202 10.16 -8.66 9.35
CA VAL A 202 11.03 -9.05 10.44
C VAL A 202 10.20 -9.45 11.64
N GLU A 203 10.75 -10.31 12.51
CA GLU A 203 10.14 -10.71 13.76
C GLU A 203 10.82 -9.97 14.90
N ILE A 204 10.08 -9.26 15.74
CA ILE A 204 10.59 -8.60 16.94
C ILE A 204 10.29 -9.49 18.15
N LYS A 205 11.29 -9.72 19.00
CA LYS A 205 11.17 -10.54 20.21
C LYS A 205 11.83 -9.90 21.41
N GLY A 206 11.24 -10.15 22.58
CA GLY A 206 11.77 -9.70 23.88
C GLY A 206 11.31 -8.32 24.30
N LEU A 207 10.41 -7.70 23.56
CA LEU A 207 9.78 -6.41 23.87
C LEU A 207 8.32 -6.55 24.39
N GLN A 208 7.95 -7.76 24.83
CA GLN A 208 6.63 -8.05 25.40
C GLN A 208 5.46 -7.69 24.47
N LYS A 209 4.71 -6.64 24.79
CA LYS A 209 3.54 -6.20 23.98
C LYS A 209 3.89 -5.74 22.56
N LEU A 210 5.16 -5.44 22.32
CA LEU A 210 5.66 -5.06 20.99
C LEU A 210 6.22 -6.27 20.22
N ASP A 211 6.26 -7.45 20.83
CA ASP A 211 6.66 -8.67 20.14
C ASP A 211 5.70 -8.95 18.98
N GLY A 212 6.24 -9.46 17.90
CA GLY A 212 5.47 -9.85 16.72
C GLY A 212 6.15 -9.56 15.41
N LYS A 213 5.42 -9.82 14.34
CA LYS A 213 5.87 -9.63 12.97
C LYS A 213 5.64 -8.20 12.52
N TYR A 214 6.67 -7.60 11.95
CA TYR A 214 6.64 -6.25 11.41
C TYR A 214 6.95 -6.26 9.93
N TYR A 215 6.17 -5.50 9.18
CA TYR A 215 6.36 -5.23 7.75
C TYR A 215 7.18 -3.95 7.59
N ILE A 216 8.24 -4.00 6.80
CA ILE A 216 9.13 -2.86 6.56
C ILE A 216 8.53 -1.99 5.46
N GLU A 217 8.12 -0.78 5.82
CA GLU A 217 7.58 0.19 4.89
C GLU A 217 8.68 0.97 4.17
N LYS A 218 9.74 1.33 4.93
CA LYS A 218 10.84 2.12 4.40
C LYS A 218 12.16 1.74 5.06
N ILE A 219 13.21 1.78 4.28
CA ILE A 219 14.60 1.64 4.73
C ILE A 219 15.38 2.88 4.34
N THR A 220 16.01 3.50 5.34
CA THR A 220 16.95 4.60 5.13
C THR A 220 18.36 4.11 5.39
N HIS A 221 19.24 4.20 4.41
CA HIS A 221 20.64 3.82 4.51
C HIS A 221 21.50 5.03 4.88
N SER A 222 22.36 4.87 5.89
CA SER A 222 23.32 5.90 6.30
C SER A 222 24.73 5.32 6.26
N ILE A 223 25.58 5.93 5.45
CA ILE A 223 26.98 5.56 5.27
C ILE A 223 27.84 6.72 5.75
N GLY A 224 28.64 6.49 6.79
CA GLY A 224 29.48 7.49 7.41
C GLY A 224 30.58 6.81 8.23
N SER A 225 30.62 7.00 9.56
CA SER A 225 31.49 6.27 10.49
C SER A 225 31.15 4.79 10.63
N GLY A 226 30.33 4.25 9.76
CA GLY A 226 29.83 2.88 9.67
C GLY A 226 28.66 2.84 8.71
N TYR A 227 28.23 1.65 8.32
CA TYR A 227 27.02 1.48 7.52
C TYR A 227 25.87 1.06 8.43
N LYS A 228 24.87 1.92 8.55
CA LYS A 228 23.64 1.70 9.33
C LYS A 228 22.43 1.78 8.43
N MET A 229 21.35 1.15 8.88
CA MET A 229 20.05 1.25 8.24
C MET A 229 18.98 1.52 9.29
N THR A 230 18.09 2.45 8.98
CA THR A 230 16.90 2.73 9.77
C THR A 230 15.71 2.10 9.09
N LEU A 231 14.99 1.26 9.81
CA LEU A 231 13.78 0.59 9.38
C LEU A 231 12.58 1.34 9.97
N GLU A 232 11.71 1.84 9.11
CA GLU A 232 10.39 2.31 9.47
C GLU A 232 9.41 1.16 9.19
N MET A 233 8.74 0.68 10.22
CA MET A 233 7.97 -0.57 10.17
C MET A 233 6.62 -0.39 10.84
N ARG A 234 5.67 -1.19 10.42
CA ARG A 234 4.39 -1.38 11.11
C ARG A 234 4.19 -2.84 11.48
N ARG A 235 3.51 -3.09 12.60
CA ARG A 235 3.14 -4.45 12.98
C ARG A 235 2.16 -5.02 11.97
N VAL A 236 2.34 -6.28 11.62
CA VAL A 236 1.38 -7.03 10.80
C VAL A 236 0.20 -7.39 11.68
N GLU A 237 -0.92 -6.72 11.48
CA GLU A 237 -2.16 -7.00 12.18
C GLU A 237 -2.96 -8.08 11.46
N GLU A 238 -3.82 -8.79 12.19
CA GLU A 238 -4.72 -9.77 11.59
C GLU A 238 -5.72 -9.07 10.66
N ARG A 239 -5.76 -9.54 9.42
CA ARG A 239 -6.68 -8.96 8.43
C ARG A 239 -8.10 -9.45 8.65
N ILE A 240 -9.04 -8.54 8.59
CA ILE A 240 -10.46 -8.86 8.60
C ILE A 240 -10.84 -9.33 7.18
N THR A 241 -11.28 -10.59 7.09
CA THR A 241 -11.69 -11.22 5.82
C THR A 241 -13.13 -11.74 5.87
N THR A 242 -13.72 -11.79 7.06
CA THR A 242 -15.07 -12.34 7.26
C THR A 242 -16.12 -11.32 6.86
N VAL A 243 -16.85 -11.65 5.79
CA VAL A 243 -18.04 -10.91 5.34
C VAL A 243 -19.26 -11.52 6.01
N THR A 244 -20.03 -10.72 6.74
CA THR A 244 -21.23 -11.14 7.47
C THR A 244 -22.50 -10.88 6.68
N VAL A 245 -22.53 -9.82 5.88
CA VAL A 245 -23.62 -9.50 4.96
C VAL A 245 -23.02 -9.14 3.61
N ALA A 246 -23.52 -9.75 2.55
CA ALA A 246 -23.24 -9.39 1.17
C ALA A 246 -24.51 -9.57 0.35
N LYS A 247 -25.11 -8.46 -0.10
CA LYS A 247 -26.36 -8.50 -0.87
C LYS A 247 -26.40 -7.45 -1.95
N GLU A 248 -27.08 -7.80 -3.01
CA GLU A 248 -27.51 -6.93 -4.09
C GLU A 248 -29.03 -6.83 -4.03
N SER A 249 -29.56 -5.62 -4.19
CA SER A 249 -31.00 -5.35 -4.26
C SER A 249 -31.28 -4.34 -5.35
N ALA A 250 -32.52 -4.33 -5.87
CA ALA A 250 -32.96 -3.20 -6.68
C ALA A 250 -32.87 -1.89 -5.89
N ALA A 251 -32.50 -0.81 -6.56
CA ALA A 251 -32.38 0.52 -5.96
C ALA A 251 -33.74 1.16 -5.74
#